data_f43f38bee48d0d2936b64e6c7c707a60
#
_entry.id   f43f38bee48d0d2936b64e6c7c707a60
#
_cell.length_a   1.000
_cell.length_b   1.000
_cell.length_c   1.000
_cell.angle_alpha   90.00
_cell.angle_beta   90.00
_cell.angle_gamma   90.00
#
_symmetry.space_group_name_H-M   'P 1'
#
loop_
_entity.id
_entity.type
_entity.pdbx_description
1 polymer ?
#
loop_
_entity_poly.entity_id
_entity_poly.type
_entity_poly.pdbx_seq_one_letter_code
_entity_poly.pdbx_strand_id
1 'polypeptide(L)'
;MVEFPSGQEKAQPISPPPAPSPLGVYIHVPFCATTCDFCAFYQTVPKGDAVRRYLDGVETEAGLVAWQGRRISTAFWGGGTPGLLRPAEIEQLGRTMLRGGEAPAEWSVELAPATVTEDRLAVLQALGVTRISLGVQSFRPDLLDALGRQHTPAQIYRAYDLIRARGFASVNLDLMFALPGQTETQW
;
A
#
# COMPACT_ATOMS: atom_id res chain seq x y z
N MET A 1 44.05 -49.83 -37.21
CA MET A 1 44.28 -48.36 -37.11
C MET A 1 42.91 -47.77 -37.02
N VAL A 2 42.49 -47.33 -35.79
CA VAL A 2 41.16 -46.75 -35.58
C VAL A 2 41.37 -45.23 -35.49
N GLU A 3 40.82 -44.49 -36.47
CA GLU A 3 40.87 -43.05 -36.46
C GLU A 3 39.82 -42.50 -35.46
N PHE A 4 40.26 -41.71 -34.49
CA PHE A 4 39.39 -40.92 -33.62
C PHE A 4 39.05 -39.60 -34.28
N PRO A 5 37.78 -39.17 -34.34
CA PRO A 5 37.42 -37.88 -34.90
C PRO A 5 37.84 -36.76 -33.91
N SER A 6 38.70 -35.87 -34.40
CA SER A 6 39.11 -34.64 -33.70
C SER A 6 38.00 -33.59 -33.86
N GLY A 7 36.91 -33.76 -33.10
CA GLY A 7 35.86 -32.73 -32.98
C GLY A 7 36.18 -31.82 -31.77
N GLN A 8 36.81 -30.69 -31.98
CA GLN A 8 36.77 -29.57 -31.02
C GLN A 8 35.38 -28.96 -31.07
N GLU A 9 34.47 -29.49 -30.24
CA GLU A 9 33.22 -28.84 -29.96
C GLU A 9 33.50 -27.52 -29.27
N LYS A 10 33.34 -26.41 -29.96
CA LYS A 10 33.45 -25.07 -29.34
C LYS A 10 32.38 -24.97 -28.26
N ALA A 11 32.78 -24.94 -27.02
CA ALA A 11 31.88 -24.65 -25.88
C ALA A 11 31.09 -23.39 -26.20
N GLN A 12 29.78 -23.51 -26.33
CA GLN A 12 28.90 -22.36 -26.46
C GLN A 12 28.99 -21.54 -25.20
N PRO A 13 29.09 -20.19 -25.28
CA PRO A 13 29.09 -19.34 -24.10
C PRO A 13 27.81 -19.59 -23.31
N ILE A 14 27.95 -19.99 -22.06
CA ILE A 14 26.82 -20.15 -21.12
C ILE A 14 26.16 -18.79 -21.00
N SER A 15 24.89 -18.67 -21.46
CA SER A 15 24.13 -17.44 -21.27
C SER A 15 24.05 -17.12 -19.78
N PRO A 16 24.27 -15.86 -19.36
CA PRO A 16 24.13 -15.51 -17.97
C PRO A 16 22.70 -15.89 -17.49
N PRO A 17 22.55 -16.32 -16.23
CA PRO A 17 21.24 -16.64 -15.69
C PRO A 17 20.30 -15.42 -15.87
N PRO A 18 19.02 -15.65 -16.17
CA PRO A 18 18.06 -14.54 -16.32
C PRO A 18 18.05 -13.69 -15.05
N ALA A 19 17.98 -12.36 -15.21
CA ALA A 19 17.88 -11.46 -14.10
C ALA A 19 16.68 -11.87 -13.22
N PRO A 20 16.81 -11.81 -11.88
CA PRO A 20 15.73 -12.21 -11.00
C PRO A 20 14.48 -11.34 -11.29
N SER A 21 13.31 -12.00 -11.39
CA SER A 21 12.04 -11.31 -11.66
C SER A 21 11.76 -10.24 -10.59
N PRO A 22 11.22 -9.07 -10.96
CA PRO A 22 10.86 -8.03 -10.00
C PRO A 22 9.81 -8.52 -9.01
N LEU A 23 9.76 -7.90 -7.83
CA LEU A 23 8.81 -8.20 -6.75
C LEU A 23 7.69 -7.17 -6.69
N GLY A 24 6.45 -7.64 -6.49
CA GLY A 24 5.38 -6.85 -5.90
C GLY A 24 5.33 -7.10 -4.39
N VAL A 25 5.17 -6.05 -3.59
CA VAL A 25 5.04 -6.13 -2.13
C VAL A 25 3.69 -5.61 -1.70
N TYR A 26 2.95 -6.40 -0.93
CA TYR A 26 1.75 -5.96 -0.23
C TYR A 26 2.03 -5.92 1.28
N ILE A 27 1.73 -4.77 1.90
CA ILE A 27 1.77 -4.64 3.36
C ILE A 27 0.35 -4.45 3.87
N HIS A 28 -0.09 -5.38 4.71
CA HIS A 28 -1.37 -5.31 5.38
C HIS A 28 -1.24 -4.55 6.70
N VAL A 29 -1.77 -3.33 6.76
CA VAL A 29 -1.85 -2.54 8.01
C VAL A 29 -3.22 -2.79 8.64
N PRO A 30 -3.33 -3.60 9.71
CA PRO A 30 -4.62 -4.09 10.19
C PRO A 30 -5.41 -3.08 11.04
N PHE A 31 -4.92 -1.86 11.18
CA PHE A 31 -5.49 -0.91 12.14
C PHE A 31 -6.59 -0.05 11.53
N CYS A 32 -7.73 0.01 12.22
CA CYS A 32 -8.82 0.94 11.95
C CYS A 32 -9.23 1.68 13.25
N ALA A 33 -9.71 2.91 13.10
CA ALA A 33 -10.29 3.64 14.24
C ALA A 33 -11.60 3.01 14.70
N THR A 34 -12.38 2.49 13.75
CA THR A 34 -13.66 1.79 13.97
C THR A 34 -13.84 0.70 12.91
N THR A 35 -14.66 -0.28 13.22
CA THR A 35 -15.08 -1.31 12.25
C THR A 35 -16.24 -0.78 11.41
N CYS A 36 -16.13 -0.88 10.08
CA CYS A 36 -17.22 -0.56 9.16
C CYS A 36 -18.10 -1.81 8.96
N ASP A 37 -19.41 -1.65 8.87
CA ASP A 37 -20.38 -2.76 8.84
C ASP A 37 -20.25 -3.66 7.60
N PHE A 38 -19.69 -3.14 6.51
CA PHE A 38 -19.50 -3.87 5.25
C PHE A 38 -18.11 -4.52 5.09
N CYS A 39 -17.17 -4.24 6.01
CA CYS A 39 -15.76 -4.59 5.80
C CYS A 39 -15.48 -6.05 6.15
N ALA A 40 -15.01 -6.82 5.17
CA ALA A 40 -14.60 -8.21 5.34
C ALA A 40 -13.07 -8.38 5.52
N PHE A 41 -12.29 -7.32 5.47
CA PHE A 41 -10.85 -7.38 5.70
C PHE A 41 -10.53 -7.59 7.18
N TYR A 42 -9.44 -8.31 7.44
CA TYR A 42 -8.91 -8.40 8.79
C TYR A 42 -8.52 -7.03 9.32
N GLN A 43 -9.13 -6.62 10.41
CA GLN A 43 -8.89 -5.33 11.02
C GLN A 43 -9.06 -5.38 12.53
N THR A 44 -8.42 -4.45 13.22
CA THR A 44 -8.53 -4.30 14.67
C THR A 44 -8.36 -2.83 15.09
N VAL A 45 -9.02 -2.45 16.17
CA VAL A 45 -8.76 -1.16 16.81
C VAL A 45 -7.49 -1.30 17.65
N PRO A 46 -6.43 -0.51 17.38
CA PRO A 46 -5.18 -0.64 18.10
C PRO A 46 -5.33 -0.28 19.58
N LYS A 47 -4.79 -1.12 20.47
CA LYS A 47 -4.79 -0.90 21.92
C LYS A 47 -3.37 -1.01 22.47
N GLY A 48 -3.03 -0.14 23.42
CA GLY A 48 -1.73 -0.16 24.08
C GLY A 48 -0.58 -0.04 23.09
N ASP A 49 0.29 -1.05 23.06
CA ASP A 49 1.49 -1.10 22.21
C ASP A 49 1.30 -1.90 20.90
N ALA A 50 0.06 -2.16 20.49
CA ALA A 50 -0.25 -2.99 19.32
C ALA A 50 0.45 -2.51 18.02
N VAL A 51 0.49 -1.19 17.78
CA VAL A 51 1.17 -0.62 16.60
C VAL A 51 2.67 -0.91 16.65
N ARG A 52 3.31 -0.70 17.80
CA ARG A 52 4.74 -0.98 17.98
C ARG A 52 5.03 -2.46 17.71
N ARG A 53 4.28 -3.38 18.35
CA ARG A 53 4.46 -4.82 18.12
C ARG A 53 4.25 -5.24 16.67
N TYR A 54 3.31 -4.60 15.98
CA TYR A 54 3.09 -4.83 14.56
C TYR A 54 4.31 -4.40 13.74
N LEU A 55 4.87 -3.20 13.98
CA LEU A 55 6.05 -2.72 13.27
C LEU A 55 7.28 -3.59 13.54
N ASP A 56 7.50 -4.01 14.79
CA ASP A 56 8.57 -4.94 15.17
C ASP A 56 8.40 -6.30 14.45
N GLY A 57 7.15 -6.77 14.33
CA GLY A 57 6.80 -8.00 13.60
C GLY A 57 7.08 -7.89 12.10
N VAL A 58 6.69 -6.80 11.45
CA VAL A 58 6.97 -6.57 10.03
C VAL A 58 8.47 -6.45 9.77
N GLU A 59 9.22 -5.82 10.66
CA GLU A 59 10.68 -5.74 10.56
C GLU A 59 11.33 -7.13 10.64
N THR A 60 10.86 -7.94 11.58
CA THR A 60 11.30 -9.34 11.72
C THR A 60 10.97 -10.16 10.46
N GLU A 61 9.74 -10.09 9.97
CA GLU A 61 9.30 -10.78 8.75
C GLU A 61 10.12 -10.35 7.54
N ALA A 62 10.31 -9.05 7.36
CA ALA A 62 11.15 -8.52 6.28
C ALA A 62 12.59 -9.04 6.36
N GLY A 63 13.11 -9.30 7.57
CA GLY A 63 14.41 -9.94 7.79
C GLY A 63 14.48 -11.40 7.34
N LEU A 64 13.35 -12.10 7.37
CA LEU A 64 13.27 -13.52 6.99
C LEU A 64 13.06 -13.72 5.47
N VAL A 65 12.59 -12.71 4.76
CA VAL A 65 12.36 -12.82 3.31
C VAL A 65 13.69 -12.91 2.57
N ALA A 66 13.81 -13.93 1.73
CA ALA A 66 14.97 -14.10 0.85
C ALA A 66 14.83 -13.17 -0.39
N TRP A 67 15.26 -11.94 -0.26
CA TRP A 67 15.17 -10.92 -1.34
C TRP A 67 16.03 -11.28 -2.55
N GLN A 68 17.13 -12.05 -2.38
CA GLN A 68 18.00 -12.55 -3.45
C GLN A 68 18.44 -11.49 -4.48
N GLY A 69 18.64 -10.26 -4.05
CA GLY A 69 18.97 -9.15 -4.95
C GLY A 69 17.81 -8.67 -5.84
N ARG A 70 16.59 -9.15 -5.61
CA ARG A 70 15.39 -8.73 -6.35
C ARG A 70 14.99 -7.32 -5.93
N ARG A 71 14.64 -6.51 -6.92
CA ARG A 71 14.14 -5.14 -6.70
C ARG A 71 12.60 -5.17 -6.54
N ILE A 72 12.10 -4.38 -5.60
CA ILE A 72 10.68 -4.11 -5.49
C ILE A 72 10.28 -3.21 -6.67
N SER A 73 9.36 -3.67 -7.52
CA SER A 73 8.84 -2.90 -8.66
C SER A 73 7.54 -2.16 -8.32
N THR A 74 6.71 -2.79 -7.51
CA THR A 74 5.44 -2.23 -7.05
C THR A 74 5.27 -2.49 -5.57
N ALA A 75 4.62 -1.54 -4.86
CA ALA A 75 4.22 -1.72 -3.48
C ALA A 75 2.78 -1.25 -3.26
N PHE A 76 2.08 -1.94 -2.39
CA PHE A 76 0.73 -1.58 -2.00
C PHE A 76 0.55 -1.71 -0.48
N TRP A 77 0.14 -0.64 0.18
CA TRP A 77 -0.23 -0.64 1.59
C TRP A 77 -1.74 -0.51 1.73
N GLY A 78 -2.35 -1.51 2.33
CA GLY A 78 -3.80 -1.56 2.47
C GLY A 78 -4.24 -2.33 3.70
N GLY A 79 -5.48 -2.81 3.67
CA GLY A 79 -6.09 -3.66 4.68
C GLY A 79 -7.05 -2.92 5.59
N GLY A 80 -6.58 -2.42 6.73
CA GLY A 80 -7.35 -1.52 7.59
C GLY A 80 -7.26 -0.07 7.10
N THR A 81 -6.46 0.74 7.77
CA THR A 81 -6.24 2.14 7.39
C THR A 81 -4.77 2.52 7.65
N PRO A 82 -3.88 2.39 6.66
CA PRO A 82 -2.47 2.78 6.81
C PRO A 82 -2.29 4.20 7.31
N GLY A 83 -3.19 5.13 6.94
CA GLY A 83 -3.20 6.50 7.43
C GLY A 83 -3.48 6.67 8.92
N LEU A 84 -3.82 5.61 9.66
CA LEU A 84 -3.95 5.67 11.12
C LEU A 84 -2.59 5.73 11.81
N LEU A 85 -1.55 5.21 11.17
CA LEU A 85 -0.18 5.30 11.67
C LEU A 85 0.26 6.76 11.80
N ARG A 86 1.06 7.04 12.83
CA ARG A 86 1.70 8.34 13.01
C ARG A 86 2.81 8.53 11.96
N PRO A 87 3.21 9.77 11.65
CA PRO A 87 4.27 10.04 10.67
C PRO A 87 5.55 9.23 10.90
N ALA A 88 6.03 9.12 12.15
CA ALA A 88 7.21 8.33 12.47
C ALA A 88 7.01 6.81 12.24
N GLU A 89 5.81 6.30 12.45
CA GLU A 89 5.45 4.90 12.23
C GLU A 89 5.35 4.58 10.72
N ILE A 90 4.82 5.52 9.94
CA ILE A 90 4.80 5.45 8.47
C ILE A 90 6.25 5.42 7.95
N GLU A 91 7.11 6.29 8.48
CA GLU A 91 8.53 6.34 8.10
C GLU A 91 9.25 5.03 8.44
N GLN A 92 9.06 4.51 9.66
CA GLN A 92 9.63 3.22 10.08
C GLN A 92 9.20 2.09 9.14
N LEU A 93 7.90 1.96 8.89
CA LEU A 93 7.36 0.92 8.00
C LEU A 93 7.91 1.03 6.57
N GLY A 94 8.00 2.26 6.05
CA GLY A 94 8.57 2.51 4.73
C GLY A 94 10.04 2.13 4.63
N ARG A 95 10.84 2.52 5.62
CA ARG A 95 12.27 2.15 5.69
C ARG A 95 12.45 0.64 5.80
N THR A 96 11.62 -0.04 6.60
CA THR A 96 11.62 -1.50 6.72
C THR A 96 11.34 -2.16 5.38
N MET A 97 10.34 -1.70 4.64
CA MET A 97 10.02 -2.24 3.30
C MET A 97 11.16 -2.01 2.30
N LEU A 98 11.69 -0.78 2.25
CA LEU A 98 12.73 -0.40 1.28
C LEU A 98 14.09 -1.06 1.58
N ARG A 99 14.39 -1.37 2.85
CA ARG A 99 15.68 -1.97 3.29
C ARG A 99 16.91 -1.27 2.72
N GLY A 100 16.82 0.06 2.57
CA GLY A 100 17.89 0.88 1.98
C GLY A 100 17.97 0.85 0.45
N GLY A 101 17.04 0.15 -0.22
CA GLY A 101 16.88 0.20 -1.68
C GLY A 101 16.08 1.42 -2.16
N GLU A 102 15.92 1.50 -3.46
CA GLU A 102 15.13 2.55 -4.11
C GLU A 102 13.63 2.35 -3.92
N ALA A 103 12.87 3.44 -3.96
CA ALA A 103 11.43 3.37 -3.99
C ALA A 103 10.93 2.68 -5.28
N PRO A 104 9.85 1.86 -5.19
CA PRO A 104 9.29 1.21 -6.35
C PRO A 104 8.69 2.23 -7.34
N ALA A 105 8.62 1.85 -8.62
CA ALA A 105 8.06 2.70 -9.66
C ALA A 105 6.57 3.03 -9.40
N GLU A 106 5.83 2.11 -8.79
CA GLU A 106 4.47 2.34 -8.31
C GLU A 106 4.38 1.93 -6.84
N TRP A 107 3.98 2.88 -6.01
CA TRP A 107 3.71 2.64 -4.60
C TRP A 107 2.37 3.27 -4.22
N SER A 108 1.39 2.42 -3.98
CA SER A 108 0.03 2.79 -3.60
C SER A 108 -0.17 2.67 -2.10
N VAL A 109 -0.85 3.66 -1.50
CA VAL A 109 -1.23 3.65 -0.08
C VAL A 109 -2.71 4.00 0.06
N GLU A 110 -3.46 3.17 0.78
CA GLU A 110 -4.86 3.42 1.13
C GLU A 110 -4.96 4.37 2.33
N LEU A 111 -5.81 5.39 2.19
CA LEU A 111 -6.11 6.34 3.26
C LEU A 111 -7.62 6.49 3.43
N ALA A 112 -8.06 6.72 4.66
CA ALA A 112 -9.41 7.21 4.94
C ALA A 112 -9.41 8.74 4.99
N PRO A 113 -10.47 9.45 4.52
CA PRO A 113 -10.52 10.91 4.51
C PRO A 113 -10.17 11.57 5.84
N ALA A 114 -10.64 11.00 6.94
CA ALA A 114 -10.36 11.50 8.30
C ALA A 114 -8.89 11.38 8.73
N THR A 115 -8.09 10.53 8.06
CA THR A 115 -6.68 10.29 8.42
C THR A 115 -5.69 11.10 7.60
N VAL A 116 -6.15 11.81 6.58
CA VAL A 116 -5.30 12.63 5.72
C VAL A 116 -4.87 13.90 6.46
N THR A 117 -3.57 14.05 6.66
CA THR A 117 -2.93 15.25 7.24
C THR A 117 -1.68 15.61 6.45
N GLU A 118 -1.28 16.89 6.50
CA GLU A 118 -0.10 17.36 5.80
C GLU A 118 1.17 16.60 6.18
N ASP A 119 1.36 16.34 7.49
CA ASP A 119 2.54 15.64 8.00
C ASP A 119 2.63 14.20 7.47
N ARG A 120 1.49 13.48 7.45
CA ARG A 120 1.44 12.12 6.89
C ARG A 120 1.74 12.10 5.40
N LEU A 121 1.11 13.01 4.65
CA LEU A 121 1.37 13.15 3.22
C LEU A 121 2.82 13.52 2.92
N ALA A 122 3.45 14.38 3.74
CA ALA A 122 4.85 14.74 3.59
C ALA A 122 5.77 13.52 3.74
N VAL A 123 5.53 12.68 4.75
CA VAL A 123 6.32 11.45 4.97
C VAL A 123 6.09 10.45 3.83
N LEU A 124 4.84 10.23 3.42
CA LEU A 124 4.54 9.33 2.30
C LEU A 124 5.24 9.79 1.01
N GLN A 125 5.23 11.09 0.73
CA GLN A 125 5.91 11.67 -0.43
C GLN A 125 7.45 11.51 -0.33
N ALA A 126 8.02 11.76 0.85
CA ALA A 126 9.46 11.61 1.08
C ALA A 126 9.93 10.14 0.94
N LEU A 127 9.07 9.17 1.24
CA LEU A 127 9.32 7.75 1.02
C LEU A 127 9.24 7.34 -0.46
N GLY A 128 8.66 8.17 -1.33
CA GLY A 128 8.49 7.87 -2.75
C GLY A 128 7.14 7.23 -3.11
N VAL A 129 6.12 7.38 -2.25
CA VAL A 129 4.75 6.97 -2.59
C VAL A 129 4.27 7.76 -3.81
N THR A 130 3.75 7.06 -4.81
CA THR A 130 3.32 7.65 -6.08
C THR A 130 1.81 7.76 -6.21
N ARG A 131 1.05 6.91 -5.50
CA ARG A 131 -0.41 6.84 -5.61
C ARG A 131 -1.07 6.80 -4.24
N ILE A 132 -2.10 7.63 -4.06
CA ILE A 132 -2.99 7.58 -2.90
C ILE A 132 -4.35 7.03 -3.35
N SER A 133 -4.84 5.98 -2.65
CA SER A 133 -6.22 5.49 -2.78
C SER A 133 -7.04 5.98 -1.59
N LEU A 134 -8.03 6.82 -1.85
CA LEU A 134 -8.85 7.43 -0.82
C LEU A 134 -10.20 6.70 -0.71
N GLY A 135 -10.42 6.03 0.41
CA GLY A 135 -11.65 5.27 0.69
C GLY A 135 -12.83 6.20 0.98
N VAL A 136 -13.42 6.78 -0.06
CA VAL A 136 -14.56 7.71 0.01
C VAL A 136 -15.88 6.99 0.26
N GLN A 137 -16.14 5.93 -0.49
CA GLN A 137 -17.32 5.09 -0.52
C GLN A 137 -18.57 5.80 -1.05
N SER A 138 -18.93 6.98 -0.54
CA SER A 138 -20.01 7.82 -1.02
C SER A 138 -19.78 9.31 -0.67
N PHE A 139 -20.37 10.21 -1.44
CA PHE A 139 -20.44 11.63 -1.10
C PHE A 139 -21.74 12.00 -0.37
N ARG A 140 -22.61 11.03 -0.13
CA ARG A 140 -23.89 11.23 0.55
C ARG A 140 -23.78 10.88 2.03
N PRO A 141 -24.17 11.81 2.95
CA PRO A 141 -24.11 11.57 4.39
C PRO A 141 -24.94 10.36 4.81
N ASP A 142 -26.16 10.20 4.30
CA ASP A 142 -27.06 9.08 4.62
C ASP A 142 -26.48 7.72 4.24
N LEU A 143 -25.77 7.63 3.11
CA LEU A 143 -25.10 6.39 2.70
C LEU A 143 -23.82 6.14 3.49
N LEU A 144 -23.07 7.17 3.86
CA LEU A 144 -21.92 7.05 4.75
C LEU A 144 -22.32 6.53 6.13
N ASP A 145 -23.41 7.07 6.69
CA ASP A 145 -23.97 6.62 7.97
C ASP A 145 -24.42 5.15 7.90
N ALA A 146 -25.11 4.76 6.82
CA ALA A 146 -25.53 3.38 6.58
C ALA A 146 -24.35 2.40 6.45
N LEU A 147 -23.17 2.87 6.03
CA LEU A 147 -21.94 2.10 5.95
C LEU A 147 -21.12 2.10 7.26
N GLY A 148 -21.57 2.78 8.30
CA GLY A 148 -20.80 2.97 9.54
C GLY A 148 -19.54 3.83 9.36
N ARG A 149 -19.50 4.70 8.30
CA ARG A 149 -18.36 5.60 8.05
C ARG A 149 -18.46 6.85 8.89
N GLN A 150 -17.36 7.24 9.52
CA GLN A 150 -17.32 8.39 10.42
C GLN A 150 -16.85 9.70 9.76
N HIS A 151 -16.49 9.68 8.49
CA HIS A 151 -16.09 10.89 7.79
C HIS A 151 -17.26 11.55 7.07
N THR A 152 -17.16 12.85 6.89
CA THR A 152 -18.16 13.68 6.21
C THR A 152 -17.72 14.03 4.78
N PRO A 153 -18.64 14.43 3.89
CA PRO A 153 -18.28 14.95 2.56
C PRO A 153 -17.27 16.11 2.61
N ALA A 154 -17.37 17.00 3.58
CA ALA A 154 -16.41 18.10 3.74
C ALA A 154 -14.97 17.58 4.02
N GLN A 155 -14.84 16.50 4.80
CA GLN A 155 -13.54 15.86 5.03
C GLN A 155 -13.02 15.18 3.77
N ILE A 156 -13.88 14.63 2.92
CA ILE A 156 -13.48 14.04 1.63
C ILE A 156 -12.86 15.11 0.74
N TYR A 157 -13.54 16.24 0.53
CA TYR A 157 -13.03 17.34 -0.30
C TYR A 157 -11.71 17.88 0.25
N ARG A 158 -11.65 18.16 1.56
CA ARG A 158 -10.41 18.60 2.20
C ARG A 158 -9.25 17.63 1.99
N ALA A 159 -9.51 16.33 2.20
CA ALA A 159 -8.49 15.28 2.02
C ALA A 159 -7.99 15.25 0.57
N TYR A 160 -8.91 15.29 -0.39
CA TYR A 160 -8.59 15.33 -1.81
C TYR A 160 -7.74 16.56 -2.17
N ASP A 161 -8.12 17.75 -1.70
CA ASP A 161 -7.38 19.00 -1.96
C ASP A 161 -5.96 18.95 -1.40
N LEU A 162 -5.78 18.42 -0.17
CA LEU A 162 -4.47 18.23 0.43
C LEU A 162 -3.60 17.26 -0.38
N ILE A 163 -4.17 16.14 -0.82
CA ILE A 163 -3.45 15.15 -1.63
C ILE A 163 -3.04 15.75 -2.98
N ARG A 164 -3.96 16.49 -3.63
CA ARG A 164 -3.68 17.16 -4.91
C ARG A 164 -2.61 18.25 -4.78
N ALA A 165 -2.68 19.06 -3.72
CA ALA A 165 -1.69 20.11 -3.45
C ALA A 165 -0.28 19.57 -3.24
N ARG A 166 -0.14 18.32 -2.74
CA ARG A 166 1.16 17.64 -2.58
C ARG A 166 1.73 17.09 -3.88
N GLY A 167 0.95 16.97 -4.96
CA GLY A 167 1.44 16.57 -6.27
C GLY A 167 1.75 15.08 -6.41
N PHE A 168 1.04 14.19 -5.70
CA PHE A 168 1.13 12.75 -5.96
C PHE A 168 0.79 12.44 -7.42
N ALA A 169 1.52 11.51 -8.03
CA ALA A 169 1.36 11.19 -9.46
C ALA A 169 -0.04 10.65 -9.80
N SER A 170 -0.66 9.93 -8.87
CA SER A 170 -2.01 9.38 -9.04
C SER A 170 -2.83 9.49 -7.77
N VAL A 171 -4.12 9.80 -7.92
CA VAL A 171 -5.11 9.78 -6.85
C VAL A 171 -6.29 8.95 -7.31
N ASN A 172 -6.65 7.93 -6.52
CA ASN A 172 -7.82 7.10 -6.73
C ASN A 172 -8.87 7.40 -5.65
N LEU A 173 -10.14 7.37 -6.02
CA LEU A 173 -11.26 7.46 -5.09
C LEU A 173 -12.04 6.15 -5.15
N ASP A 174 -12.11 5.44 -4.02
CA ASP A 174 -12.88 4.21 -3.93
C ASP A 174 -14.34 4.57 -3.65
N LEU A 175 -15.25 4.11 -4.51
CA LEU A 175 -16.68 4.35 -4.39
C LEU A 175 -17.43 3.01 -4.33
N MET A 176 -18.52 2.98 -3.58
CA MET A 176 -19.41 1.82 -3.47
C MET A 176 -20.77 2.13 -4.11
N PHE A 177 -21.26 1.21 -4.91
CA PHE A 177 -22.56 1.29 -5.54
C PHE A 177 -23.43 0.08 -5.16
N ALA A 178 -24.71 0.16 -5.48
CA ALA A 178 -25.71 -0.88 -5.16
C ALA A 178 -25.80 -1.18 -3.65
N LEU A 179 -25.66 -0.14 -2.82
CA LEU A 179 -25.87 -0.25 -1.39
C LEU A 179 -27.36 -0.53 -1.09
N PRO A 180 -27.69 -1.25 0.00
CA PRO A 180 -29.08 -1.49 0.37
C PRO A 180 -29.88 -0.18 0.47
N GLY A 181 -30.95 -0.06 -0.31
CA GLY A 181 -31.79 1.13 -0.37
C GLY A 181 -31.26 2.27 -1.23
N GLN A 182 -30.07 2.15 -1.82
CA GLN A 182 -29.54 3.15 -2.76
C GLN A 182 -30.31 3.13 -4.08
N THR A 183 -30.73 4.30 -4.54
CA THR A 183 -31.35 4.47 -5.87
C THR A 183 -30.29 4.89 -6.91
N GLU A 184 -30.62 4.72 -8.21
CA GLU A 184 -29.75 5.15 -9.30
C GLU A 184 -29.43 6.66 -9.25
N THR A 185 -30.40 7.46 -8.81
CA THR A 185 -30.23 8.93 -8.65
C THR A 185 -29.27 9.30 -7.50
N GLN A 186 -29.03 8.38 -6.58
CA GLN A 186 -28.12 8.58 -5.45
C GLN A 186 -26.67 8.15 -5.78
N TRP A 187 -26.51 7.42 -6.86
CA TRP A 187 -25.21 7.06 -7.41
C TRP A 187 -24.67 8.13 -8.37
#